data_52b9dfdc874a45035e4b443e8be0d341
#
_entry.id   52b9dfdc874a45035e4b443e8be0d341
#
_cell.length_a   1.000
_cell.length_b   1.000
_cell.length_c   1.000
_cell.angle_alpha   90.00
_cell.angle_beta   90.00
_cell.angle_gamma   90.00
#
_symmetry.space_group_name_H-M   'P 1'
#
loop_
_entity.id
_entity.type
_entity.pdbx_description
1 polymer ?
#
loop_
_entity_poly.entity_id
_entity_poly.type
_entity_poly.pdbx_seq_one_letter_code
_entity_poly.pdbx_strand_id
1 'polypeptide(L)'
;VLSAKPDRFAVYAYAHLPQMFKAQRQLNAADLPAPETRLALLGLTIEKLIAAGYVYIGMDHCALPQDELVIAQENGTLHRNFQGYSTRGYCDLVGLGVSSIGKVGDNYMQNLKTLPEYYGALDRGELAVHRGLTLTRDDVIRRDVIQQIMCYGVLDFDKTGERFGIDFRGYFA
;
A
#
# COMPACT_ATOMS: atom_id res chain seq x y z
N VAL A 1 11.68 -15.94 -14.18
CA VAL A 1 10.43 -15.19 -13.98
C VAL A 1 10.15 -14.30 -15.19
N LEU A 2 11.11 -13.49 -15.70
CA LEU A 2 10.92 -12.62 -16.88
C LEU A 2 10.47 -13.38 -18.15
N SER A 3 10.88 -14.64 -18.31
CA SER A 3 10.47 -15.47 -19.46
C SER A 3 8.96 -15.76 -19.46
N ALA A 4 8.29 -15.69 -18.32
CA ALA A 4 6.84 -15.87 -18.21
C ALA A 4 6.04 -14.60 -18.60
N LYS A 5 6.73 -13.45 -18.71
CA LYS A 5 6.16 -12.14 -19.06
C LYS A 5 4.84 -11.80 -18.35
N PRO A 6 4.79 -11.82 -17.00
CA PRO A 6 3.59 -11.39 -16.31
C PRO A 6 3.32 -9.91 -16.56
N ASP A 7 2.08 -9.48 -16.52
CA ASP A 7 1.72 -8.07 -16.74
C ASP A 7 2.24 -7.17 -15.63
N ARG A 8 2.33 -7.69 -14.39
CA ARG A 8 2.77 -6.94 -13.18
C ARG A 8 3.73 -7.75 -12.33
N PHE A 9 4.60 -7.03 -11.64
CA PHE A 9 5.42 -7.53 -10.54
C PHE A 9 5.12 -6.77 -9.26
N ALA A 10 5.00 -7.51 -8.17
CA ALA A 10 5.06 -6.98 -6.80
C ALA A 10 6.24 -7.69 -6.10
N VAL A 11 7.31 -6.96 -5.85
CA VAL A 11 8.58 -7.51 -5.35
C VAL A 11 8.74 -7.19 -3.86
N TYR A 12 8.35 -8.12 -3.00
CA TYR A 12 8.44 -7.94 -1.55
C TYR A 12 9.74 -8.48 -0.97
N ALA A 13 10.30 -7.77 0.00
CA ALA A 13 11.32 -8.31 0.86
C ALA A 13 10.71 -9.26 1.89
N TYR A 14 11.46 -10.31 2.27
CA TYR A 14 11.06 -11.21 3.34
C TYR A 14 10.96 -10.47 4.69
N ALA A 15 9.80 -10.55 5.33
CA ALA A 15 9.56 -10.01 6.67
C ALA A 15 9.81 -11.09 7.73
N HIS A 16 10.88 -10.93 8.51
CA HIS A 16 11.23 -11.86 9.58
C HIS A 16 10.56 -11.44 10.90
N LEU A 17 9.50 -12.14 11.28
CA LEU A 17 8.68 -11.89 12.47
C LEU A 17 8.53 -13.18 13.31
N PRO A 18 9.63 -13.76 13.85
CA PRO A 18 9.62 -15.04 14.55
C PRO A 18 8.78 -15.02 15.84
N GLN A 19 8.56 -13.84 16.43
CA GLN A 19 7.68 -13.66 17.57
C GLN A 19 6.21 -13.94 17.23
N MET A 20 5.80 -13.66 15.97
CA MET A 20 4.44 -13.88 15.48
C MET A 20 4.27 -15.23 14.79
N PHE A 21 5.28 -15.67 14.04
CA PHE A 21 5.21 -16.86 13.19
C PHE A 21 6.20 -17.92 13.64
N LYS A 22 5.70 -18.98 14.30
CA LYS A 22 6.52 -20.05 14.87
C LYS A 22 7.47 -20.68 13.85
N ALA A 23 7.04 -20.89 12.61
CA ALA A 23 7.87 -21.48 11.56
C ALA A 23 9.12 -20.66 11.24
N GLN A 24 9.04 -19.33 11.37
CA GLN A 24 10.19 -18.45 11.13
C GLN A 24 11.28 -18.54 12.19
N ARG A 25 11.01 -19.15 13.35
CA ARG A 25 12.00 -19.38 14.41
C ARG A 25 13.07 -20.40 14.00
N GLN A 26 12.81 -21.18 12.95
CA GLN A 26 13.78 -22.15 12.41
C GLN A 26 14.84 -21.47 11.51
N LEU A 27 14.60 -20.22 11.09
CA LEU A 27 15.55 -19.45 10.30
C LEU A 27 16.51 -18.71 11.23
N ASN A 28 17.80 -18.89 10.97
CA ASN A 28 18.81 -18.12 11.69
C ASN A 28 18.81 -16.67 11.17
N ALA A 29 18.58 -15.70 12.04
CA ALA A 29 18.56 -14.29 11.67
C ALA A 29 19.89 -13.79 11.06
N ALA A 30 21.01 -14.44 11.42
CA ALA A 30 22.33 -14.12 10.86
C ALA A 30 22.49 -14.50 9.37
N ASP A 31 21.66 -15.42 8.87
CA ASP A 31 21.64 -15.82 7.44
C ASP A 31 20.82 -14.89 6.57
N LEU A 32 20.07 -13.95 7.19
CA LEU A 32 19.27 -12.99 6.44
C LEU A 32 20.14 -11.83 5.94
N PRO A 33 19.86 -11.31 4.74
CA PRO A 33 20.64 -10.22 4.18
C PRO A 33 20.52 -8.95 5.04
N ALA A 34 21.63 -8.27 5.21
CA ALA A 34 21.71 -6.96 5.87
C ALA A 34 20.82 -5.91 5.14
N PRO A 35 20.40 -4.83 5.82
CA PRO A 35 19.57 -3.78 5.22
C PRO A 35 20.12 -3.23 3.91
N GLU A 36 21.44 -3.00 3.84
CA GLU A 36 22.14 -2.49 2.65
C GLU A 36 22.04 -3.48 1.48
N THR A 37 22.19 -4.76 1.77
CA THR A 37 22.06 -5.83 0.76
C THR A 37 20.61 -5.91 0.24
N ARG A 38 19.62 -5.76 1.14
CA ARG A 38 18.20 -5.74 0.73
C ARG A 38 17.89 -4.57 -0.18
N LEU A 39 18.43 -3.39 0.12
CA LEU A 39 18.28 -2.21 -0.71
C LEU A 39 18.94 -2.40 -2.08
N ALA A 40 20.16 -2.95 -2.10
CA ALA A 40 20.87 -3.26 -3.35
C ALA A 40 20.11 -4.29 -4.21
N LEU A 41 19.51 -5.32 -3.59
CA LEU A 41 18.68 -6.30 -4.29
C LEU A 41 17.42 -5.68 -4.90
N LEU A 42 16.77 -4.76 -4.18
CA LEU A 42 15.62 -4.01 -4.70
C LEU A 42 16.03 -3.15 -5.90
N GLY A 43 17.12 -2.38 -5.80
CA GLY A 43 17.64 -1.56 -6.89
C GLY A 43 17.96 -2.40 -8.14
N LEU A 44 18.71 -3.49 -7.96
CA LEU A 44 19.02 -4.42 -9.05
C LEU A 44 17.76 -5.02 -9.69
N THR A 45 16.75 -5.32 -8.89
CA THR A 45 15.48 -5.86 -9.41
C THR A 45 14.75 -4.83 -10.27
N ILE A 46 14.65 -3.59 -9.79
CA ILE A 46 14.04 -2.49 -10.55
C ILE A 46 14.79 -2.25 -11.86
N GLU A 47 16.12 -2.17 -11.84
CA GLU A 47 16.95 -2.01 -13.03
C GLU A 47 16.69 -3.11 -14.06
N LYS A 48 16.67 -4.37 -13.63
CA LYS A 48 16.42 -5.52 -14.52
C LYS A 48 15.00 -5.51 -15.09
N LEU A 49 14.00 -5.10 -14.33
CA LEU A 49 12.62 -5.00 -14.79
C LEU A 49 12.47 -3.86 -15.81
N ILE A 50 13.05 -2.70 -15.54
CA ILE A 50 13.07 -1.58 -16.50
C ILE A 50 13.77 -1.99 -17.80
N ALA A 51 14.92 -2.65 -17.71
CA ALA A 51 15.65 -3.14 -18.89
C ALA A 51 14.85 -4.20 -19.69
N ALA A 52 13.91 -4.88 -19.05
CA ALA A 52 13.00 -5.83 -19.68
C ALA A 52 11.71 -5.18 -20.22
N GLY A 53 11.59 -3.84 -20.18
CA GLY A 53 10.47 -3.09 -20.75
C GLY A 53 9.30 -2.83 -19.77
N TYR A 54 9.50 -3.06 -18.47
CA TYR A 54 8.50 -2.71 -17.46
C TYR A 54 8.67 -1.26 -17.01
N VAL A 55 7.57 -0.64 -16.64
CA VAL A 55 7.52 0.69 -16.01
C VAL A 55 7.51 0.52 -14.49
N TYR A 56 8.35 1.28 -13.79
CA TYR A 56 8.34 1.33 -12.33
C TYR A 56 7.17 2.20 -11.85
N ILE A 57 6.22 1.58 -11.16
CA ILE A 57 5.04 2.27 -10.61
C ILE A 57 5.40 2.99 -9.31
N GLY A 58 6.12 2.31 -8.44
CA GLY A 58 6.54 2.83 -7.14
C GLY A 58 6.75 1.71 -6.14
N MET A 59 7.49 1.98 -5.08
CA MET A 59 7.86 1.05 -4.02
C MET A 59 8.39 -0.29 -4.54
N ASP A 60 7.53 -1.27 -4.66
CA ASP A 60 7.78 -2.67 -4.98
C ASP A 60 7.06 -3.13 -6.26
N HIS A 61 6.40 -2.21 -6.98
CA HIS A 61 5.57 -2.54 -8.14
C HIS A 61 6.19 -2.06 -9.46
N CYS A 62 6.17 -2.98 -10.43
CA CYS A 62 6.45 -2.68 -11.84
C CYS A 62 5.36 -3.32 -12.71
N ALA A 63 5.02 -2.69 -13.84
CA ALA A 63 4.01 -3.19 -14.76
C ALA A 63 4.38 -2.94 -16.22
N LEU A 64 3.78 -3.68 -17.14
CA LEU A 64 3.95 -3.42 -18.58
C LEU A 64 3.36 -2.05 -18.95
N PRO A 65 3.87 -1.36 -20.00
CA PRO A 65 3.40 -0.02 -20.38
C PRO A 65 1.90 0.08 -20.65
N GLN A 66 1.26 -0.98 -21.15
CA GLN A 66 -0.18 -1.04 -21.44
C GLN A 66 -1.04 -1.38 -20.22
N ASP A 67 -0.44 -1.62 -19.06
CA ASP A 67 -1.17 -1.95 -17.84
C ASP A 67 -1.96 -0.75 -17.32
N GLU A 68 -3.16 -1.01 -16.78
CA GLU A 68 -4.04 0.03 -16.26
C GLU A 68 -3.40 0.90 -15.14
N LEU A 69 -2.45 0.35 -14.37
CA LEU A 69 -1.75 1.10 -13.33
C LEU A 69 -0.78 2.12 -13.93
N VAL A 70 -0.08 1.77 -15.02
CA VAL A 70 0.81 2.71 -15.73
C VAL A 70 -0.03 3.83 -16.34
N ILE A 71 -1.11 3.48 -17.06
CA ILE A 71 -2.03 4.45 -17.65
C ILE A 71 -2.63 5.37 -16.57
N ALA A 72 -3.01 4.81 -15.42
CA ALA A 72 -3.53 5.60 -14.32
C ALA A 72 -2.47 6.53 -13.71
N GLN A 73 -1.21 6.10 -13.63
CA GLN A 73 -0.11 6.93 -13.16
C GLN A 73 0.14 8.11 -14.09
N GLU A 74 0.18 7.88 -15.40
CA GLU A 74 0.34 8.92 -16.42
C GLU A 74 -0.82 9.93 -16.43
N ASN A 75 -2.04 9.46 -16.19
CA ASN A 75 -3.24 10.29 -16.15
C ASN A 75 -3.49 10.95 -14.77
N GLY A 76 -2.63 10.73 -13.77
CA GLY A 76 -2.81 11.31 -12.44
C GLY A 76 -3.99 10.72 -11.65
N THR A 77 -4.45 9.50 -11.99
CA THR A 77 -5.58 8.81 -11.35
C THR A 77 -5.17 7.58 -10.56
N LEU A 78 -3.87 7.29 -10.48
CA LEU A 78 -3.35 6.19 -9.67
C LEU A 78 -3.62 6.44 -8.20
N HIS A 79 -4.06 5.40 -7.51
CA HIS A 79 -4.32 5.41 -6.07
C HIS A 79 -3.60 4.24 -5.39
N ARG A 80 -3.31 4.39 -4.09
CA ARG A 80 -2.78 3.32 -3.26
C ARG A 80 -3.65 3.13 -2.01
N ASN A 81 -3.97 1.87 -1.70
CA ASN A 81 -4.67 1.48 -0.49
C ASN A 81 -3.87 0.41 0.28
N PHE A 82 -4.47 -0.24 1.26
CA PHE A 82 -3.82 -1.29 2.08
C PHE A 82 -3.44 -2.55 1.30
N GLN A 83 -4.03 -2.78 0.14
CA GLN A 83 -3.76 -3.94 -0.71
C GLN A 83 -2.71 -3.66 -1.78
N GLY A 84 -2.40 -2.38 -2.04
CA GLY A 84 -1.46 -1.95 -3.06
C GLY A 84 -2.01 -0.86 -3.97
N TYR A 85 -1.50 -0.78 -5.20
CA TYR A 85 -1.96 0.20 -6.19
C TYR A 85 -3.29 -0.19 -6.82
N SER A 86 -4.10 0.82 -7.14
CA SER A 86 -5.46 0.65 -7.67
C SER A 86 -5.83 1.84 -8.56
N THR A 87 -6.69 1.58 -9.54
CA THR A 87 -7.34 2.60 -10.37
C THR A 87 -8.68 3.07 -9.77
N ARG A 88 -9.07 2.57 -8.58
CA ARG A 88 -10.37 2.81 -7.94
C ARG A 88 -10.28 3.68 -6.69
N GLY A 89 -9.50 4.77 -6.76
CA GLY A 89 -9.27 5.69 -5.63
C GLY A 89 -10.52 6.36 -5.07
N TYR A 90 -11.55 6.53 -5.89
CA TYR A 90 -12.83 7.14 -5.54
C TYR A 90 -13.84 6.17 -4.90
N CYS A 91 -13.56 4.86 -4.90
CA CYS A 91 -14.45 3.87 -4.33
C CYS A 91 -14.23 3.70 -2.83
N ASP A 92 -15.30 3.38 -2.12
CA ASP A 92 -15.19 2.80 -0.79
C ASP A 92 -14.66 1.37 -0.89
N LEU A 93 -13.94 0.94 0.13
CA LEU A 93 -13.37 -0.40 0.22
C LEU A 93 -13.98 -1.12 1.42
N VAL A 94 -14.75 -2.16 1.16
CA VAL A 94 -15.28 -3.03 2.21
C VAL A 94 -14.40 -4.27 2.33
N GLY A 95 -13.72 -4.41 3.46
CA GLY A 95 -12.86 -5.56 3.75
C GLY A 95 -13.68 -6.75 4.25
N LEU A 96 -13.60 -7.90 3.56
CA LEU A 96 -14.23 -9.15 3.97
C LEU A 96 -13.20 -10.12 4.55
N GLY A 97 -13.60 -10.83 5.62
CA GLY A 97 -12.75 -11.81 6.30
C GLY A 97 -11.95 -11.25 7.46
N VAL A 98 -11.23 -12.16 8.16
CA VAL A 98 -10.42 -11.83 9.33
C VAL A 98 -9.33 -10.83 9.01
N SER A 99 -9.07 -9.89 9.91
CA SER A 99 -8.06 -8.83 9.82
C SER A 99 -8.14 -7.91 8.60
N SER A 100 -9.14 -8.07 7.73
CA SER A 100 -9.34 -7.21 6.56
C SER A 100 -9.51 -5.76 6.97
N ILE A 101 -8.95 -4.86 6.15
CA ILE A 101 -9.05 -3.42 6.36
C ILE A 101 -9.98 -2.85 5.30
N GLY A 102 -10.96 -2.06 5.74
CA GLY A 102 -11.89 -1.30 4.91
C GLY A 102 -11.70 0.21 5.07
N LYS A 103 -12.19 0.94 4.09
CA LYS A 103 -12.29 2.41 4.10
C LYS A 103 -13.65 2.80 3.52
N VAL A 104 -14.48 3.47 4.31
CA VAL A 104 -15.79 3.99 3.89
C VAL A 104 -15.85 5.48 4.24
N GLY A 105 -15.90 6.33 3.23
CA GLY A 105 -15.76 7.77 3.39
C GLY A 105 -14.43 8.12 4.07
N ASP A 106 -14.50 8.83 5.19
CA ASP A 106 -13.33 9.17 6.01
C ASP A 106 -13.14 8.24 7.21
N ASN A 107 -13.68 7.03 7.15
CA ASN A 107 -13.51 6.04 8.20
C ASN A 107 -12.65 4.87 7.69
N TYR A 108 -11.66 4.49 8.49
CA TYR A 108 -10.97 3.22 8.35
C TYR A 108 -11.48 2.23 9.39
N MET A 109 -11.57 0.95 9.02
CA MET A 109 -11.97 -0.12 9.93
C MET A 109 -11.15 -1.37 9.67
N GLN A 110 -10.89 -2.13 10.72
CA GLN A 110 -10.23 -3.43 10.61
C GLN A 110 -11.07 -4.49 11.30
N ASN A 111 -11.28 -5.61 10.62
CA ASN A 111 -12.01 -6.74 11.12
C ASN A 111 -11.25 -7.48 12.25
N LEU A 112 -11.99 -8.27 13.03
CA LEU A 112 -11.47 -9.18 14.04
C LEU A 112 -10.41 -10.11 13.44
N LYS A 113 -9.43 -10.52 14.25
CA LYS A 113 -8.21 -11.15 13.76
C LYS A 113 -8.25 -12.67 13.74
N THR A 114 -9.15 -13.27 14.49
CA THR A 114 -9.27 -14.73 14.59
C THR A 114 -10.58 -15.21 13.98
N LEU A 115 -10.59 -16.40 13.39
CA LEU A 115 -11.78 -17.00 12.81
C LEU A 115 -12.93 -17.17 13.82
N PRO A 116 -12.67 -17.68 15.05
CA PRO A 116 -13.75 -17.83 16.03
C PRO A 116 -14.41 -16.51 16.41
N GLU A 117 -13.63 -15.45 16.64
CA GLU A 117 -14.18 -14.13 16.96
C GLU A 117 -14.96 -13.53 15.80
N TYR A 118 -14.39 -13.64 14.57
CA TYR A 118 -15.00 -13.12 13.37
C TYR A 118 -16.36 -13.77 13.09
N TYR A 119 -16.40 -15.11 13.03
CA TYR A 119 -17.66 -15.82 12.81
C TYR A 119 -18.64 -15.66 13.98
N GLY A 120 -18.15 -15.66 15.21
CA GLY A 120 -19.02 -15.43 16.38
C GLY A 120 -19.71 -14.07 16.35
N ALA A 121 -19.08 -13.02 15.83
CA ALA A 121 -19.73 -11.73 15.62
C ALA A 121 -20.81 -11.82 14.52
N LEU A 122 -20.49 -12.44 13.38
CA LEU A 122 -21.42 -12.59 12.28
C LEU A 122 -22.65 -13.44 12.67
N ASP A 123 -22.45 -14.51 13.43
CA ASP A 123 -23.53 -15.38 13.93
C ASP A 123 -24.51 -14.62 14.85
N ARG A 124 -24.05 -13.55 15.52
CA ARG A 124 -24.89 -12.63 16.28
C ARG A 124 -25.50 -11.50 15.46
N GLY A 125 -25.23 -11.44 14.15
CA GLY A 125 -25.67 -10.35 13.27
C GLY A 125 -24.92 -9.04 13.48
N GLU A 126 -23.72 -9.08 14.07
CA GLU A 126 -22.87 -7.92 14.36
C GLU A 126 -21.81 -7.74 13.26
N LEU A 127 -21.37 -6.48 13.05
CA LEU A 127 -20.19 -6.21 12.25
C LEU A 127 -18.94 -6.71 12.98
N ALA A 128 -18.16 -7.55 12.32
CA ALA A 128 -16.96 -8.16 12.91
C ALA A 128 -15.77 -7.17 12.96
N VAL A 129 -16.02 -5.94 13.41
CA VAL A 129 -15.01 -4.88 13.49
C VAL A 129 -14.24 -4.98 14.80
N HIS A 130 -12.91 -5.04 14.71
CA HIS A 130 -12.00 -5.00 15.85
C HIS A 130 -11.69 -3.57 16.30
N ARG A 131 -11.45 -2.67 15.34
CA ARG A 131 -11.12 -1.27 15.57
C ARG A 131 -11.45 -0.41 14.35
N GLY A 132 -11.64 0.87 14.57
CA GLY A 132 -11.84 1.86 13.53
C GLY A 132 -11.18 3.19 13.88
N LEU A 133 -11.03 4.04 12.88
CA LEU A 133 -10.54 5.40 12.99
C LEU A 133 -11.35 6.28 12.05
N THR A 134 -11.97 7.33 12.59
CA THR A 134 -12.52 8.42 11.79
C THR A 134 -11.41 9.46 11.59
N LEU A 135 -11.16 9.81 10.34
CA LEU A 135 -10.11 10.76 10.00
C LEU A 135 -10.51 12.19 10.39
N THR A 136 -9.58 12.90 10.98
CA THR A 136 -9.66 14.34 11.15
C THR A 136 -9.32 15.04 9.82
N ARG A 137 -9.55 16.36 9.76
CA ARG A 137 -9.10 17.17 8.62
C ARG A 137 -7.60 17.06 8.37
N ASP A 138 -6.79 17.04 9.43
CA ASP A 138 -5.33 16.86 9.35
C ASP A 138 -4.96 15.50 8.73
N ASP A 139 -5.63 14.44 9.16
CA ASP A 139 -5.42 13.10 8.59
C ASP A 139 -5.75 13.04 7.09
N VAL A 140 -6.81 13.73 6.66
CA VAL A 140 -7.20 13.80 5.25
C VAL A 140 -6.15 14.53 4.42
N ILE A 141 -5.60 15.65 4.94
CA ILE A 141 -4.51 16.39 4.29
C ILE A 141 -3.25 15.51 4.18
N ARG A 142 -2.85 14.88 5.28
CA ARG A 142 -1.69 13.97 5.29
C ARG A 142 -1.88 12.77 4.37
N ARG A 143 -3.08 12.21 4.31
CA ARG A 143 -3.42 11.14 3.36
C ARG A 143 -3.22 11.58 1.91
N ASP A 144 -3.65 12.78 1.54
CA ASP A 144 -3.47 13.31 0.18
C ASP A 144 -1.98 13.49 -0.15
N VAL A 145 -1.20 14.06 0.77
CA VAL A 145 0.27 14.18 0.64
C VAL A 145 0.94 12.83 0.43
N ILE A 146 0.58 11.84 1.28
CA ILE A 146 1.10 10.47 1.17
C ILE A 146 0.74 9.86 -0.19
N GLN A 147 -0.50 10.03 -0.67
CA GLN A 147 -0.93 9.52 -1.96
C GLN A 147 -0.11 10.12 -3.11
N GLN A 148 0.12 11.43 -3.12
CA GLN A 148 0.92 12.08 -4.15
C GLN A 148 2.36 11.52 -4.18
N ILE A 149 3.01 11.43 -3.03
CA ILE A 149 4.37 10.89 -2.93
C ILE A 149 4.43 9.41 -3.36
N MET A 150 3.49 8.59 -2.87
CA MET A 150 3.51 7.15 -3.10
C MET A 150 3.12 6.77 -4.53
N CYS A 151 2.24 7.53 -5.17
CA CYS A 151 1.76 7.23 -6.51
C CYS A 151 2.57 7.91 -7.64
N TYR A 152 3.17 9.06 -7.34
CA TYR A 152 3.79 9.89 -8.38
C TYR A 152 5.24 10.29 -8.07
N GLY A 153 5.71 10.16 -6.82
CA GLY A 153 7.02 10.62 -6.39
C GLY A 153 7.18 12.15 -6.41
N VAL A 154 6.09 12.88 -6.62
CA VAL A 154 6.05 14.35 -6.72
C VAL A 154 4.96 14.89 -5.80
N LEU A 155 5.24 16.01 -5.17
CA LEU A 155 4.29 16.74 -4.32
C LEU A 155 4.23 18.20 -4.75
N ASP A 156 3.05 18.63 -5.21
CA ASP A 156 2.78 20.00 -5.58
C ASP A 156 2.21 20.78 -4.38
N PHE A 157 3.07 21.59 -3.76
CA PHE A 157 2.74 22.32 -2.52
C PHE A 157 1.62 23.35 -2.76
N ASP A 158 1.66 24.04 -3.88
CA ASP A 158 0.71 25.11 -4.20
C ASP A 158 -0.67 24.53 -4.46
N LYS A 159 -0.78 23.52 -5.34
CA LYS A 159 -2.04 22.82 -5.58
C LYS A 159 -2.62 22.15 -4.34
N THR A 160 -1.77 21.56 -3.49
CA THR A 160 -2.22 20.96 -2.24
C THR A 160 -2.70 22.04 -1.28
N GLY A 161 -1.99 23.16 -1.18
CA GLY A 161 -2.39 24.32 -0.39
C GLY A 161 -3.73 24.89 -0.82
N GLU A 162 -3.94 25.09 -2.13
CA GLU A 162 -5.21 25.57 -2.71
C GLU A 162 -6.37 24.60 -2.43
N ARG A 163 -6.15 23.29 -2.66
CA ARG A 163 -7.19 22.26 -2.46
C ARG A 163 -7.73 22.24 -1.03
N PHE A 164 -6.84 22.40 -0.05
CA PHE A 164 -7.21 22.32 1.37
C PHE A 164 -7.39 23.69 2.04
N GLY A 165 -7.10 24.79 1.36
CA GLY A 165 -7.17 26.14 1.91
C GLY A 165 -6.16 26.34 3.05
N ILE A 166 -4.91 25.89 2.87
CA ILE A 166 -3.81 25.99 3.83
C ILE A 166 -2.57 26.62 3.20
N ASP A 167 -1.77 27.30 4.01
CA ASP A 167 -0.37 27.54 3.65
C ASP A 167 0.41 26.24 3.90
N PHE A 168 0.71 25.52 2.81
CA PHE A 168 1.33 24.19 2.87
C PHE A 168 2.66 24.21 3.65
N ARG A 169 3.52 25.22 3.38
CA ARG A 169 4.85 25.29 4.00
C ARG A 169 4.76 25.59 5.49
N GLY A 170 3.88 26.51 5.87
CA GLY A 170 3.63 26.82 7.28
C GLY A 170 2.93 25.68 8.03
N TYR A 171 2.09 24.92 7.34
CA TYR A 171 1.36 23.79 7.93
C TYR A 171 2.25 22.58 8.27
N PHE A 172 3.27 22.32 7.44
CA PHE A 172 4.21 21.19 7.60
C PHE A 172 5.61 21.63 8.08
N ALA A 173 5.76 22.84 8.62
CA ALA A 173 7.04 23.36 9.16
C ALA A 173 7.46 22.68 10.48
#